data_27574b997c10fef4bd9e1756f1994962
#
_entry.id   27574b997c10fef4bd9e1756f1994962
#
_cell.length_a   1.000
_cell.length_b   1.000
_cell.length_c   1.000
_cell.angle_alpha   90.00
_cell.angle_beta   90.00
_cell.angle_gamma   90.00
#
_symmetry.space_group_name_H-M   'P 1'
#
loop_
_entity.id
_entity.type
_entity.pdbx_description
1 polymer ?
#
loop_
_entity_poly.entity_id
_entity_poly.type
_entity_poly.pdbx_seq_one_letter_code
_entity_poly.pdbx_strand_id
1 'polypeptide(L)'
;GLADVTADRYIDCLRPFLDRRMAAREFDLGNLTPADVTSFVVAWCPCLNSGVAKLTVTALRSFLGFVHLDGVTERSLVPAVPKVLRRRLAGLPKGLEPDQVRRLLAACDADTAVGCRDLAILTLLVRLGLRRGEVAGLRLDDIDWRAGTIRVRGKGDCRERLPLPADVGRRMAEYLGHARPADALGRTVFVRHFAPHHALGASRVSGIVADAARRADLGRIHAHRLRHTAATELLRAGASLPEISQLLRHRRAATTAIYAKVDRDTLRLIARPWPEGAL
;
A
#
# COMPACT_ATOMS: atom_id res chain seq x y z
N GLY A 1 -2.40 20.36 7.10
CA GLY A 1 -3.49 19.55 7.64
C GLY A 1 -3.40 18.09 7.21
N LEU A 2 -4.19 17.23 7.82
CA LEU A 2 -4.34 15.85 7.39
C LEU A 2 -5.20 15.82 6.11
N ALA A 3 -4.91 14.88 5.20
CA ALA A 3 -5.83 14.62 4.09
C ALA A 3 -7.12 13.98 4.63
N ASP A 4 -8.29 14.31 4.04
CA ASP A 4 -9.62 13.89 4.51
C ASP A 4 -9.71 12.39 4.78
N VAL A 5 -9.26 11.55 3.85
CA VAL A 5 -9.20 10.08 4.03
C VAL A 5 -8.36 9.66 5.25
N THR A 6 -7.37 10.46 5.66
CA THR A 6 -6.56 10.18 6.84
C THR A 6 -7.31 10.62 8.10
N ALA A 7 -8.03 11.74 8.03
CA ALA A 7 -8.87 12.24 9.12
C ALA A 7 -9.98 11.23 9.44
N ASP A 8 -10.72 10.75 8.44
CA ASP A 8 -11.78 9.74 8.60
C ASP A 8 -11.24 8.47 9.30
N ARG A 9 -10.09 7.99 8.85
CA ARG A 9 -9.46 6.81 9.47
C ARG A 9 -9.00 7.05 10.90
N TYR A 10 -8.60 8.27 11.23
CA TYR A 10 -8.26 8.62 12.61
C TYR A 10 -9.50 8.66 13.48
N ILE A 11 -10.61 9.22 12.99
CA ILE A 11 -11.90 9.23 13.67
C ILE A 11 -12.35 7.79 13.97
N ASP A 12 -12.31 6.89 12.97
CA ASP A 12 -12.67 5.48 13.16
C ASP A 12 -11.78 4.79 14.22
N CYS A 13 -10.51 5.12 14.27
CA CYS A 13 -9.57 4.57 15.26
C CYS A 13 -9.79 5.14 16.68
N LEU A 14 -10.29 6.38 16.78
CA LEU A 14 -10.55 7.07 18.04
C LEU A 14 -11.91 6.72 18.63
N ARG A 15 -12.88 6.38 17.79
CA ARG A 15 -14.26 6.08 18.23
C ARG A 15 -14.31 5.10 19.42
N PRO A 16 -13.60 3.95 19.44
CA PRO A 16 -13.64 3.04 20.59
C PRO A 16 -13.13 3.65 21.90
N PHE A 17 -12.19 4.60 21.81
CA PHE A 17 -11.71 5.35 22.98
C PHE A 17 -12.76 6.29 23.53
N LEU A 18 -13.41 7.05 22.65
CA LEU A 18 -14.45 8.00 23.01
C LEU A 18 -15.71 7.29 23.51
N ASP A 19 -16.16 6.22 22.82
CA ASP A 19 -17.34 5.43 23.23
C ASP A 19 -17.16 4.84 24.64
N ARG A 20 -15.95 4.40 24.97
CA ARG A 20 -15.64 3.86 26.31
C ARG A 20 -15.75 4.93 27.40
N ARG A 21 -15.33 6.17 27.11
CA ARG A 21 -15.46 7.31 28.04
C ARG A 21 -16.95 7.73 28.19
N MET A 22 -17.68 7.75 27.10
CA MET A 22 -19.13 8.04 27.12
C MET A 22 -19.91 7.01 27.95
N ALA A 23 -19.60 5.73 27.79
CA ALA A 23 -20.25 4.65 28.53
C ALA A 23 -19.97 4.74 30.05
N ALA A 24 -18.80 5.24 30.45
CA ALA A 24 -18.43 5.47 31.83
C ALA A 24 -19.08 6.75 32.43
N ARG A 25 -19.91 7.49 31.68
CA ARG A 25 -20.49 8.80 32.03
C ARG A 25 -19.47 9.88 32.39
N GLU A 26 -18.21 9.70 31.96
CA GLU A 26 -17.08 10.59 32.20
C GLU A 26 -16.70 11.33 30.91
N PHE A 27 -17.66 11.98 30.26
CA PHE A 27 -17.41 12.66 28.95
C PHE A 27 -16.76 14.04 29.13
N ASP A 28 -16.00 14.23 30.19
CA ASP A 28 -15.15 15.42 30.33
C ASP A 28 -13.72 15.08 29.89
N LEU A 29 -13.34 15.60 28.73
CA LEU A 29 -11.97 15.45 28.20
C LEU A 29 -10.95 16.19 29.04
N GLY A 30 -11.35 17.22 29.81
CA GLY A 30 -10.48 17.96 30.74
C GLY A 30 -9.99 17.09 31.88
N ASN A 31 -10.77 16.11 32.31
CA ASN A 31 -10.44 15.17 33.38
C ASN A 31 -9.70 13.91 32.93
N LEU A 32 -9.24 13.86 31.66
CA LEU A 32 -8.43 12.73 31.18
C LEU A 32 -7.11 12.61 31.93
N THR A 33 -6.84 11.40 32.40
CA THR A 33 -5.59 11.09 33.11
C THR A 33 -4.63 10.26 32.24
N PRO A 34 -3.32 10.26 32.54
CA PRO A 34 -2.37 9.36 31.88
C PRO A 34 -2.75 7.87 32.00
N ALA A 35 -3.41 7.49 33.14
CA ALA A 35 -3.86 6.12 33.37
C ALA A 35 -4.99 5.72 32.41
N ASP A 36 -5.93 6.60 32.11
CA ASP A 36 -7.01 6.35 31.14
C ASP A 36 -6.48 6.05 29.76
N VAL A 37 -5.51 6.84 29.31
CA VAL A 37 -4.85 6.68 28.00
C VAL A 37 -4.07 5.36 27.94
N THR A 38 -3.29 5.08 28.98
CA THR A 38 -2.44 3.88 29.01
C THR A 38 -3.29 2.62 29.10
N SER A 39 -4.32 2.57 29.97
CA SER A 39 -5.20 1.41 30.16
C SER A 39 -6.01 1.12 28.89
N PHE A 40 -6.48 2.15 28.16
CA PHE A 40 -7.13 1.95 26.88
C PHE A 40 -6.18 1.28 25.86
N VAL A 41 -4.98 1.79 25.70
CA VAL A 41 -4.02 1.24 24.73
C VAL A 41 -3.64 -0.19 25.07
N VAL A 42 -3.39 -0.48 26.36
CA VAL A 42 -3.03 -1.82 26.83
C VAL A 42 -4.17 -2.82 26.66
N ALA A 43 -5.40 -2.42 26.89
CA ALA A 43 -6.56 -3.29 26.75
C ALA A 43 -7.01 -3.48 25.30
N TRP A 44 -6.93 -2.42 24.49
CA TRP A 44 -7.51 -2.42 23.13
C TRP A 44 -6.53 -2.87 22.03
N CYS A 45 -5.27 -2.42 22.07
CA CYS A 45 -4.31 -2.71 21.01
C CYS A 45 -3.96 -4.19 20.83
N PRO A 46 -3.91 -5.05 21.86
CA PRO A 46 -3.68 -6.49 21.68
C PRO A 46 -4.75 -7.19 20.84
N CYS A 47 -6.00 -6.70 20.87
CA CYS A 47 -7.12 -7.25 20.07
C CYS A 47 -7.04 -6.87 18.59
N LEU A 48 -6.15 -5.95 18.22
CA LEU A 48 -6.01 -5.42 16.87
C LEU A 48 -4.82 -6.05 16.13
N ASN A 49 -4.92 -6.10 14.80
CA ASN A 49 -3.71 -6.38 14.03
C ASN A 49 -2.67 -5.24 14.19
N SER A 50 -1.40 -5.57 14.07
CA SER A 50 -0.26 -4.66 14.30
C SER A 50 -0.31 -3.34 13.50
N GLY A 51 -0.94 -3.33 12.33
CA GLY A 51 -1.11 -2.13 11.50
C GLY A 51 -2.17 -1.19 12.06
N VAL A 52 -3.31 -1.73 12.44
CA VAL A 52 -4.43 -0.98 13.05
C VAL A 52 -4.03 -0.47 14.43
N ALA A 53 -3.41 -1.31 15.28
CA ALA A 53 -2.92 -0.90 16.59
C ALA A 53 -1.99 0.33 16.52
N LYS A 54 -1.09 0.36 15.51
CA LYS A 54 -0.24 1.53 15.29
C LYS A 54 -0.99 2.76 14.82
N LEU A 55 -1.96 2.56 13.93
CA LEU A 55 -2.79 3.65 13.45
C LEU A 55 -3.58 4.24 14.62
N THR A 56 -4.16 3.40 15.48
CA THR A 56 -4.86 3.82 16.70
C THR A 56 -3.96 4.65 17.62
N VAL A 57 -2.75 4.17 17.90
CA VAL A 57 -1.78 4.91 18.72
C VAL A 57 -1.38 6.24 18.07
N THR A 58 -1.24 6.28 16.75
CA THR A 58 -0.90 7.52 16.03
C THR A 58 -2.06 8.51 16.05
N ALA A 59 -3.29 8.03 15.81
CA ALA A 59 -4.49 8.83 15.89
C ALA A 59 -4.71 9.39 17.30
N LEU A 60 -4.51 8.55 18.33
CA LEU A 60 -4.64 8.95 19.72
C LEU A 60 -3.62 10.03 20.11
N ARG A 61 -2.37 9.91 19.69
CA ARG A 61 -1.36 10.96 19.90
C ARG A 61 -1.73 12.28 19.20
N SER A 62 -2.21 12.19 17.97
CA SER A 62 -2.65 13.37 17.21
C SER A 62 -3.83 14.06 17.91
N PHE A 63 -4.82 13.28 18.36
CA PHE A 63 -5.99 13.77 19.08
C PHE A 63 -5.62 14.41 20.42
N LEU A 64 -4.86 13.72 21.26
CA LEU A 64 -4.42 14.24 22.56
C LEU A 64 -3.54 15.49 22.44
N GLY A 65 -2.73 15.56 21.38
CA GLY A 65 -1.97 16.76 21.06
C GLY A 65 -2.87 17.94 20.68
N PHE A 66 -3.91 17.69 19.90
CA PHE A 66 -4.91 18.69 19.54
C PHE A 66 -5.68 19.19 20.78
N VAL A 67 -6.21 18.28 21.58
CA VAL A 67 -6.99 18.59 22.79
C VAL A 67 -6.17 19.43 23.79
N HIS A 68 -4.86 19.18 23.88
CA HIS A 68 -3.97 20.00 24.70
C HIS A 68 -3.72 21.39 24.11
N LEU A 69 -3.48 21.48 22.79
CA LEU A 69 -3.26 22.77 22.11
C LEU A 69 -4.51 23.64 22.12
N ASP A 70 -5.69 23.04 22.12
CA ASP A 70 -7.00 23.70 22.20
C ASP A 70 -7.37 24.09 23.65
N GLY A 71 -6.48 23.81 24.63
CA GLY A 71 -6.65 24.23 26.02
C GLY A 71 -7.63 23.39 26.83
N VAL A 72 -8.16 22.26 26.29
CA VAL A 72 -9.11 21.38 26.97
C VAL A 72 -8.41 20.58 28.10
N THR A 73 -7.14 20.23 27.95
CA THR A 73 -6.36 19.59 28.99
C THR A 73 -5.20 20.47 29.43
N GLU A 74 -5.00 20.65 30.73
CA GLU A 74 -3.93 21.46 31.28
C GLU A 74 -2.54 20.91 30.93
N ARG A 75 -2.40 19.58 30.81
CA ARG A 75 -1.14 18.90 30.55
C ARG A 75 -1.24 18.03 29.31
N SER A 76 -0.13 17.94 28.58
CA SER A 76 -0.04 17.05 27.41
C SER A 76 -0.06 15.58 27.84
N LEU A 77 -1.06 14.85 27.36
CA LEU A 77 -1.20 13.40 27.59
C LEU A 77 -0.51 12.55 26.48
N VAL A 78 0.12 13.18 25.50
CA VAL A 78 0.83 12.49 24.43
C VAL A 78 1.92 11.54 24.94
N PRO A 79 2.71 11.88 25.98
CA PRO A 79 3.72 10.98 26.55
C PRO A 79 3.14 9.70 27.17
N ALA A 80 1.89 9.75 27.66
CA ALA A 80 1.21 8.61 28.26
C ALA A 80 0.78 7.53 27.24
N VAL A 81 0.82 7.83 25.93
CA VAL A 81 0.47 6.86 24.89
C VAL A 81 1.62 5.87 24.68
N PRO A 82 1.47 4.58 25.03
CA PRO A 82 2.52 3.57 24.88
C PRO A 82 2.96 3.40 23.42
N LYS A 83 4.22 3.03 23.22
CA LYS A 83 4.71 2.68 21.88
C LYS A 83 4.31 1.23 21.56
N VAL A 84 3.54 1.04 20.49
CA VAL A 84 3.31 -0.30 19.96
C VAL A 84 4.58 -0.77 19.24
N LEU A 85 5.29 -1.70 19.88
CA LEU A 85 6.51 -2.29 19.31
C LEU A 85 6.17 -3.02 18.01
N ARG A 86 6.86 -2.68 16.95
CA ARG A 86 6.85 -3.44 15.72
C ARG A 86 7.93 -4.53 15.81
N ARG A 87 7.54 -5.77 15.71
CA ARG A 87 8.49 -6.78 15.24
C ARG A 87 8.82 -6.44 13.77
N ARG A 88 9.74 -5.52 13.57
CA ARG A 88 10.19 -5.00 12.26
C ARG A 88 10.70 -6.11 11.32
N LEU A 89 10.89 -7.30 11.86
CA LEU A 89 11.61 -8.39 11.25
C LEU A 89 10.78 -9.68 11.11
N ALA A 90 9.50 -9.67 11.49
CA ALA A 90 8.65 -10.85 11.50
C ALA A 90 8.06 -11.23 10.14
N GLY A 91 8.87 -11.30 9.11
CA GLY A 91 8.45 -11.87 7.82
C GLY A 91 9.30 -11.37 6.67
N LEU A 92 9.80 -12.28 5.87
CA LEU A 92 10.31 -12.00 4.53
C LEU A 92 9.18 -11.36 3.71
N PRO A 93 9.47 -10.39 2.82
CA PRO A 93 8.49 -9.92 1.86
C PRO A 93 8.03 -11.12 1.02
N LYS A 94 6.78 -11.51 1.21
CA LYS A 94 6.21 -12.63 0.47
C LYS A 94 5.68 -12.10 -0.88
N GLY A 95 6.55 -12.02 -1.87
CA GLY A 95 6.16 -11.88 -3.27
C GLY A 95 5.29 -13.06 -3.71
N LEU A 96 4.78 -12.99 -4.93
CA LEU A 96 4.21 -14.14 -5.63
C LEU A 96 5.33 -14.84 -6.39
N GLU A 97 5.28 -16.16 -6.45
CA GLU A 97 6.14 -16.93 -7.34
C GLU A 97 5.71 -16.77 -8.80
N PRO A 98 6.61 -16.97 -9.77
CA PRO A 98 6.31 -16.75 -11.20
C PRO A 98 5.06 -17.48 -11.68
N ASP A 99 4.82 -18.71 -11.21
CA ASP A 99 3.62 -19.46 -11.53
C ASP A 99 2.36 -18.81 -10.99
N GLN A 100 2.40 -18.33 -9.75
CA GLN A 100 1.28 -17.61 -9.15
C GLN A 100 0.97 -16.31 -9.89
N VAL A 101 1.99 -15.60 -10.40
CA VAL A 101 1.81 -14.42 -11.26
C VAL A 101 1.11 -14.80 -12.56
N ARG A 102 1.55 -15.89 -13.23
CA ARG A 102 0.89 -16.37 -14.45
C ARG A 102 -0.57 -16.71 -14.21
N ARG A 103 -0.88 -17.46 -13.15
CA ARG A 103 -2.25 -17.81 -12.77
C ARG A 103 -3.10 -16.57 -12.46
N LEU A 104 -2.54 -15.58 -11.77
CA LEU A 104 -3.22 -14.33 -11.45
C LEU A 104 -3.61 -13.55 -12.71
N LEU A 105 -2.70 -13.43 -13.67
CA LEU A 105 -2.96 -12.74 -14.93
C LEU A 105 -3.92 -13.51 -15.83
N ALA A 106 -3.78 -14.84 -15.91
CA ALA A 106 -4.67 -15.73 -16.67
C ALA A 106 -6.11 -15.77 -16.11
N ALA A 107 -6.31 -15.39 -14.85
CA ALA A 107 -7.65 -15.29 -14.27
C ALA A 107 -8.47 -14.10 -14.78
N CYS A 108 -7.90 -13.24 -15.66
CA CYS A 108 -8.61 -12.17 -16.34
C CYS A 108 -8.97 -12.63 -17.76
N ASP A 109 -10.26 -12.67 -18.06
CA ASP A 109 -10.75 -12.95 -19.39
C ASP A 109 -10.52 -11.74 -20.30
N ALA A 110 -9.47 -11.80 -21.12
CA ALA A 110 -9.03 -10.70 -21.99
C ALA A 110 -10.04 -10.35 -23.09
N ASP A 111 -10.96 -11.25 -23.41
CA ASP A 111 -11.97 -11.06 -24.45
C ASP A 111 -13.14 -10.19 -23.95
N THR A 112 -13.25 -9.99 -22.65
CA THR A 112 -14.23 -9.07 -22.05
C THR A 112 -13.62 -7.70 -21.77
N ALA A 113 -14.40 -6.63 -21.91
CA ALA A 113 -13.93 -5.27 -21.61
C ALA A 113 -13.46 -5.09 -20.17
N VAL A 114 -14.11 -5.78 -19.22
CA VAL A 114 -13.73 -5.78 -17.81
C VAL A 114 -12.41 -6.53 -17.60
N GLY A 115 -12.27 -7.69 -18.18
CA GLY A 115 -11.08 -8.51 -18.04
C GLY A 115 -9.87 -7.90 -18.74
N CYS A 116 -10.04 -7.30 -19.92
CA CYS A 116 -9.00 -6.54 -20.63
C CYS A 116 -8.48 -5.39 -19.75
N ARG A 117 -9.38 -4.60 -19.14
CA ARG A 117 -9.03 -3.54 -18.18
C ARG A 117 -8.26 -4.10 -16.97
N ASP A 118 -8.79 -5.15 -16.36
CA ASP A 118 -8.25 -5.71 -15.13
C ASP A 118 -6.88 -6.34 -15.39
N LEU A 119 -6.67 -6.97 -16.54
CA LEU A 119 -5.39 -7.50 -16.98
C LEU A 119 -4.34 -6.38 -17.16
N ALA A 120 -4.71 -5.26 -17.79
CA ALA A 120 -3.83 -4.09 -17.92
C ALA A 120 -3.43 -3.54 -16.53
N ILE A 121 -4.37 -3.43 -15.60
CA ILE A 121 -4.13 -2.99 -14.22
C ILE A 121 -3.18 -3.95 -13.49
N LEU A 122 -3.44 -5.25 -13.55
CA LEU A 122 -2.60 -6.26 -12.89
C LEU A 122 -1.18 -6.28 -13.46
N THR A 123 -1.05 -6.15 -14.78
CA THR A 123 0.26 -6.11 -15.45
C THR A 123 1.07 -4.90 -15.00
N LEU A 124 0.47 -3.71 -14.91
CA LEU A 124 1.11 -2.50 -14.34
C LEU A 124 1.58 -2.72 -12.90
N LEU A 125 0.74 -3.34 -12.06
CA LEU A 125 1.07 -3.59 -10.66
C LEU A 125 2.23 -4.58 -10.51
N VAL A 126 2.24 -5.65 -11.31
CA VAL A 126 3.26 -6.71 -11.24
C VAL A 126 4.58 -6.27 -11.85
N ARG A 127 4.55 -5.61 -13.02
CA ARG A 127 5.76 -5.28 -13.78
C ARG A 127 6.45 -4.00 -13.27
N LEU A 128 5.67 -2.96 -12.95
CA LEU A 128 6.19 -1.67 -12.51
C LEU A 128 6.08 -1.44 -11.00
N GLY A 129 5.45 -2.35 -10.28
CA GLY A 129 5.28 -2.22 -8.85
C GLY A 129 4.53 -0.95 -8.43
N LEU A 130 3.63 -0.42 -9.27
CA LEU A 130 2.89 0.79 -8.98
C LEU A 130 2.03 0.64 -7.73
N ARG A 131 1.83 1.76 -7.02
CA ARG A 131 0.85 1.79 -5.93
C ARG A 131 -0.55 1.85 -6.51
N ARG A 132 -1.54 1.27 -5.82
CA ARG A 132 -2.95 1.29 -6.24
C ARG A 132 -3.47 2.70 -6.58
N GLY A 133 -3.03 3.72 -5.83
CA GLY A 133 -3.40 5.11 -6.08
C GLY A 133 -2.72 5.70 -7.31
N GLU A 134 -1.51 5.28 -7.63
CA GLU A 134 -0.78 5.67 -8.83
C GLU A 134 -1.48 5.10 -10.08
N VAL A 135 -1.90 3.82 -10.02
CA VAL A 135 -2.68 3.21 -11.11
C VAL A 135 -4.04 3.89 -11.29
N ALA A 136 -4.75 4.14 -10.19
CA ALA A 136 -6.05 4.80 -10.22
C ALA A 136 -5.99 6.24 -10.75
N GLY A 137 -4.90 6.96 -10.43
CA GLY A 137 -4.70 8.35 -10.85
C GLY A 137 -4.00 8.52 -12.20
N LEU A 138 -3.68 7.43 -12.92
CA LEU A 138 -2.99 7.49 -14.21
C LEU A 138 -3.87 8.16 -15.26
N ARG A 139 -3.29 9.10 -16.01
CA ARG A 139 -3.98 9.85 -17.06
C ARG A 139 -3.46 9.47 -18.45
N LEU A 140 -4.26 9.69 -19.46
CA LEU A 140 -3.87 9.48 -20.87
C LEU A 140 -2.64 10.29 -21.24
N ASP A 141 -2.52 11.51 -20.74
CA ASP A 141 -1.38 12.42 -20.96
C ASP A 141 -0.10 11.99 -20.22
N ASP A 142 -0.18 11.02 -19.34
CA ASP A 142 0.98 10.50 -18.61
C ASP A 142 1.73 9.42 -19.41
N ILE A 143 1.18 8.97 -20.56
CA ILE A 143 1.77 7.92 -21.38
C ILE A 143 2.43 8.55 -22.60
N ASP A 144 3.74 8.40 -22.73
CA ASP A 144 4.49 8.75 -23.90
C ASP A 144 4.82 7.48 -24.71
N TRP A 145 3.95 7.19 -25.69
CA TRP A 145 4.06 6.01 -26.54
C TRP A 145 5.30 6.02 -27.42
N ARG A 146 5.75 7.21 -27.85
CA ARG A 146 6.95 7.36 -28.71
C ARG A 146 8.23 7.12 -27.91
N ALA A 147 8.31 7.72 -26.72
CA ALA A 147 9.46 7.55 -25.85
C ALA A 147 9.43 6.22 -25.08
N GLY A 148 8.34 5.44 -25.15
CA GLY A 148 8.16 4.23 -24.37
C GLY A 148 8.23 4.49 -22.86
N THR A 149 7.63 5.57 -22.37
CA THR A 149 7.67 5.96 -20.96
C THR A 149 6.30 6.29 -20.39
N ILE A 150 6.19 6.13 -19.07
CA ILE A 150 4.99 6.47 -18.32
C ILE A 150 5.35 7.40 -17.16
N ARG A 151 4.57 8.46 -16.99
CA ARG A 151 4.71 9.40 -15.88
C ARG A 151 3.80 8.98 -14.74
N VAL A 152 4.35 8.83 -13.54
CA VAL A 152 3.62 8.39 -12.36
C VAL A 152 3.62 9.50 -11.32
N ARG A 153 2.45 9.76 -10.73
CA ARG A 153 2.26 10.78 -9.69
C ARG A 153 2.24 10.13 -8.31
N GLY A 154 3.26 10.40 -7.52
CA GLY A 154 3.38 9.95 -6.15
C GLY A 154 2.71 10.88 -5.14
N LYS A 155 2.79 10.50 -3.85
CA LYS A 155 2.30 11.36 -2.75
C LYS A 155 3.10 12.67 -2.69
N GLY A 156 2.40 13.81 -2.65
CA GLY A 156 2.98 15.16 -2.60
C GLY A 156 3.38 15.69 -3.98
N ASP A 157 2.61 15.34 -5.02
CA ASP A 157 2.76 15.73 -6.44
C ASP A 157 4.16 15.43 -7.03
N CYS A 158 4.89 14.51 -6.43
CA CYS A 158 6.14 14.04 -6.97
C CYS A 158 5.85 13.27 -8.27
N ARG A 159 6.40 13.75 -9.40
CA ARG A 159 6.20 13.15 -10.73
C ARG A 159 7.48 12.47 -11.16
N GLU A 160 7.39 11.19 -11.42
CA GLU A 160 8.52 10.40 -11.87
C GLU A 160 8.21 9.72 -13.21
N ARG A 161 9.21 9.64 -14.07
CA ARG A 161 9.11 8.97 -15.35
C ARG A 161 9.70 7.57 -15.21
N LEU A 162 8.96 6.56 -15.65
CA LEU A 162 9.37 5.17 -15.66
C LEU A 162 9.40 4.66 -17.11
N PRO A 163 10.24 3.67 -17.45
CA PRO A 163 10.14 2.95 -18.70
C PRO A 163 8.77 2.23 -18.75
N LEU A 164 8.18 2.15 -19.93
CA LEU A 164 6.98 1.39 -20.22
C LEU A 164 7.39 0.11 -20.97
N PRO A 165 7.50 -1.04 -20.27
CA PRO A 165 7.84 -2.29 -20.93
C PRO A 165 6.81 -2.65 -22.01
N ALA A 166 7.26 -3.30 -23.09
CA ALA A 166 6.44 -3.60 -24.25
C ALA A 166 5.19 -4.44 -23.91
N ASP A 167 5.31 -5.38 -22.99
CA ASP A 167 4.20 -6.19 -22.49
C ASP A 167 3.12 -5.35 -21.77
N VAL A 168 3.55 -4.39 -20.95
CA VAL A 168 2.66 -3.42 -20.26
C VAL A 168 1.99 -2.50 -21.29
N GLY A 169 2.80 -1.93 -22.20
CA GLY A 169 2.32 -1.04 -23.26
C GLY A 169 1.25 -1.70 -24.12
N ARG A 170 1.48 -2.96 -24.51
CA ARG A 170 0.51 -3.74 -25.30
C ARG A 170 -0.82 -3.90 -24.57
N ARG A 171 -0.83 -4.33 -23.31
CA ARG A 171 -2.05 -4.49 -22.52
C ARG A 171 -2.81 -3.17 -22.31
N MET A 172 -2.07 -2.09 -22.15
CA MET A 172 -2.66 -0.76 -22.06
C MET A 172 -3.28 -0.32 -23.40
N ALA A 173 -2.61 -0.55 -24.53
CA ALA A 173 -3.11 -0.22 -25.84
C ALA A 173 -4.37 -1.03 -26.19
N GLU A 174 -4.39 -2.34 -25.89
CA GLU A 174 -5.54 -3.22 -26.04
C GLU A 174 -6.76 -2.67 -25.27
N TYR A 175 -6.55 -2.32 -23.99
CA TYR A 175 -7.63 -1.73 -23.19
C TYR A 175 -8.11 -0.39 -23.74
N LEU A 176 -7.20 0.51 -24.09
CA LEU A 176 -7.55 1.85 -24.58
C LEU A 176 -8.23 1.81 -25.96
N GLY A 177 -7.80 0.90 -26.83
CA GLY A 177 -8.32 0.78 -28.19
C GLY A 177 -9.66 0.03 -28.29
N HIS A 178 -9.89 -0.96 -27.42
CA HIS A 178 -11.01 -1.90 -27.60
C HIS A 178 -11.97 -2.02 -26.41
N ALA A 179 -11.52 -1.66 -25.20
CA ALA A 179 -12.30 -1.97 -24.01
C ALA A 179 -12.64 -0.75 -23.13
N ARG A 180 -11.95 0.38 -23.32
CA ARG A 180 -12.28 1.61 -22.62
C ARG A 180 -13.51 2.25 -23.26
N PRO A 181 -14.59 2.54 -22.47
CA PRO A 181 -15.77 3.22 -23.00
C PRO A 181 -15.43 4.54 -23.70
N ALA A 182 -15.97 4.76 -24.88
CA ALA A 182 -15.69 5.97 -25.69
C ALA A 182 -16.24 7.25 -25.02
N ASP A 183 -17.35 7.12 -24.30
CA ASP A 183 -18.02 8.19 -23.54
C ASP A 183 -17.47 8.35 -22.11
N ALA A 184 -16.34 7.73 -21.81
CA ALA A 184 -15.72 7.84 -20.48
C ALA A 184 -15.36 9.28 -20.13
N LEU A 185 -15.86 9.72 -18.99
CA LEU A 185 -15.67 11.08 -18.48
C LEU A 185 -14.22 11.33 -18.05
N GLY A 186 -13.62 12.38 -18.60
CA GLY A 186 -12.30 12.84 -18.24
C GLY A 186 -11.14 12.03 -18.87
N ARG A 187 -9.92 12.36 -18.47
CA ARG A 187 -8.69 11.85 -19.07
C ARG A 187 -7.99 10.77 -18.24
N THR A 188 -8.70 10.15 -17.29
CA THR A 188 -8.15 9.02 -16.52
C THR A 188 -8.09 7.78 -17.39
N VAL A 189 -7.00 7.03 -17.33
CA VAL A 189 -6.81 5.81 -18.11
C VAL A 189 -7.88 4.78 -17.74
N PHE A 190 -7.95 4.43 -16.46
CA PHE A 190 -8.85 3.37 -15.99
C PHE A 190 -10.16 3.94 -15.44
N VAL A 191 -11.27 3.46 -16.00
CA VAL A 191 -12.62 3.92 -15.66
C VAL A 191 -13.51 2.74 -15.27
N ARG A 192 -14.67 3.05 -14.67
CA ARG A 192 -15.71 2.06 -14.39
C ARG A 192 -16.28 1.55 -15.71
N HIS A 193 -16.60 0.26 -15.73
CA HIS A 193 -17.21 -0.36 -16.92
C HIS A 193 -18.68 0.03 -17.10
N PHE A 194 -19.42 0.16 -15.99
CA PHE A 194 -20.82 0.59 -16.02
C PHE A 194 -20.92 2.11 -15.88
N ALA A 195 -21.88 2.68 -16.58
CA ALA A 195 -22.20 4.09 -16.50
C ALA A 195 -22.64 4.51 -15.09
N PRO A 196 -22.33 5.74 -14.68
CA PRO A 196 -21.46 6.70 -15.37
C PRO A 196 -19.99 6.27 -15.31
N HIS A 197 -19.27 6.36 -16.45
CA HIS A 197 -17.90 5.87 -16.65
C HIS A 197 -16.85 6.77 -15.97
N HIS A 198 -17.00 6.95 -14.65
CA HIS A 198 -16.04 7.71 -13.82
C HIS A 198 -14.73 6.97 -13.63
N ALA A 199 -13.70 7.72 -13.24
CA ALA A 199 -12.40 7.18 -12.87
C ALA A 199 -12.50 6.08 -11.80
N LEU A 200 -11.67 5.04 -11.92
CA LEU A 200 -11.54 4.02 -10.90
C LEU A 200 -10.85 4.60 -9.65
N GLY A 201 -11.47 4.39 -8.49
CA GLY A 201 -10.82 4.70 -7.22
C GLY A 201 -9.77 3.66 -6.81
N ALA A 202 -8.82 4.07 -5.99
CA ALA A 202 -7.76 3.20 -5.48
C ALA A 202 -8.28 1.95 -4.74
N SER A 203 -9.45 2.05 -4.09
CA SER A 203 -10.10 0.92 -3.43
C SER A 203 -10.55 -0.13 -4.44
N ARG A 204 -11.09 0.30 -5.60
CA ARG A 204 -11.50 -0.64 -6.66
C ARG A 204 -10.30 -1.35 -7.29
N VAL A 205 -9.17 -0.66 -7.46
CA VAL A 205 -7.91 -1.32 -7.89
C VAL A 205 -7.51 -2.43 -6.91
N SER A 206 -7.66 -2.23 -5.60
CA SER A 206 -7.43 -3.30 -4.62
C SER A 206 -8.45 -4.42 -4.73
N GLY A 207 -9.72 -4.10 -5.04
CA GLY A 207 -10.77 -5.10 -5.27
C GLY A 207 -10.46 -5.97 -6.50
N ILE A 208 -10.01 -5.38 -7.61
CA ILE A 208 -9.60 -6.11 -8.82
C ILE A 208 -8.51 -7.14 -8.50
N VAL A 209 -7.49 -6.76 -7.72
CA VAL A 209 -6.44 -7.70 -7.29
C VAL A 209 -7.02 -8.85 -6.46
N ALA A 210 -7.92 -8.54 -5.52
CA ALA A 210 -8.53 -9.55 -4.66
C ALA A 210 -9.46 -10.50 -5.46
N ASP A 211 -10.23 -9.95 -6.41
CA ASP A 211 -11.13 -10.71 -7.26
C ASP A 211 -10.35 -11.65 -8.19
N ALA A 212 -9.27 -11.16 -8.81
CA ALA A 212 -8.39 -11.98 -9.65
C ALA A 212 -7.69 -13.08 -8.83
N ALA A 213 -7.22 -12.76 -7.62
CA ALA A 213 -6.60 -13.73 -6.73
C ALA A 213 -7.57 -14.84 -6.33
N ARG A 214 -8.84 -14.51 -6.07
CA ARG A 214 -9.88 -15.49 -5.77
C ARG A 214 -10.17 -16.39 -6.96
N ARG A 215 -10.29 -15.83 -8.18
CA ARG A 215 -10.49 -16.63 -9.41
C ARG A 215 -9.31 -17.57 -9.70
N ALA A 216 -8.09 -17.11 -9.37
CA ALA A 216 -6.86 -17.89 -9.55
C ALA A 216 -6.60 -18.90 -8.42
N ASP A 217 -7.46 -18.98 -7.40
CA ASP A 217 -7.26 -19.81 -6.20
C ASP A 217 -5.89 -19.55 -5.50
N LEU A 218 -5.56 -18.28 -5.31
CA LEU A 218 -4.31 -17.83 -4.70
C LEU A 218 -4.49 -17.31 -3.27
N GLY A 219 -5.69 -17.47 -2.72
CA GLY A 219 -6.04 -16.94 -1.42
C GLY A 219 -6.07 -15.39 -1.41
N ARG A 220 -5.88 -14.80 -0.25
CA ARG A 220 -6.00 -13.35 -0.10
C ARG A 220 -4.74 -12.61 -0.54
N ILE A 221 -4.81 -11.90 -1.66
CA ILE A 221 -3.73 -11.06 -2.19
C ILE A 221 -4.17 -9.59 -2.16
N HIS A 222 -3.25 -8.72 -1.78
CA HIS A 222 -3.42 -7.27 -1.79
C HIS A 222 -2.46 -6.63 -2.80
N ALA A 223 -2.83 -5.48 -3.37
CA ALA A 223 -2.02 -4.75 -4.35
C ALA A 223 -0.56 -4.50 -3.89
N HIS A 224 -0.35 -4.32 -2.58
CA HIS A 224 0.99 -4.15 -2.04
C HIS A 224 1.87 -5.41 -2.15
N ARG A 225 1.26 -6.61 -2.15
CA ARG A 225 1.98 -7.87 -2.38
C ARG A 225 2.51 -7.95 -3.81
N LEU A 226 1.79 -7.44 -4.81
CA LEU A 226 2.26 -7.37 -6.20
C LEU A 226 3.48 -6.44 -6.35
N ARG A 227 3.51 -5.35 -5.58
CA ARG A 227 4.69 -4.50 -5.52
C ARG A 227 5.90 -5.20 -4.88
N HIS A 228 5.68 -6.04 -3.87
CA HIS A 228 6.74 -6.91 -3.35
C HIS A 228 7.21 -7.93 -4.40
N THR A 229 6.28 -8.46 -5.20
CA THR A 229 6.61 -9.35 -6.32
C THR A 229 7.53 -8.64 -7.31
N ALA A 230 7.17 -7.45 -7.78
CA ALA A 230 7.99 -6.66 -8.68
C ALA A 230 9.42 -6.43 -8.13
N ALA A 231 9.53 -6.07 -6.85
CA ALA A 231 10.83 -5.89 -6.21
C ALA A 231 11.66 -7.17 -6.14
N THR A 232 11.02 -8.29 -5.82
CA THR A 232 11.69 -9.59 -5.72
C THR A 232 12.15 -10.10 -7.10
N GLU A 233 11.34 -9.90 -8.14
CA GLU A 233 11.70 -10.25 -9.50
C GLU A 233 12.88 -9.42 -10.01
N LEU A 234 12.92 -8.11 -9.72
CA LEU A 234 14.06 -7.25 -10.05
C LEU A 234 15.34 -7.70 -9.34
N LEU A 235 15.22 -8.07 -8.07
CA LEU A 235 16.36 -8.59 -7.30
C LEU A 235 16.87 -9.91 -7.89
N ARG A 236 15.96 -10.83 -8.25
CA ARG A 236 16.30 -12.09 -8.92
C ARG A 236 16.93 -11.87 -10.29
N ALA A 237 16.58 -10.78 -10.98
CA ALA A 237 17.19 -10.35 -12.24
C ALA A 237 18.55 -9.64 -12.06
N GLY A 238 19.07 -9.53 -10.83
CA GLY A 238 20.36 -8.94 -10.52
C GLY A 238 20.35 -7.43 -10.26
N ALA A 239 19.16 -6.79 -10.17
CA ALA A 239 19.10 -5.37 -9.86
C ALA A 239 19.53 -5.10 -8.41
N SER A 240 20.34 -4.05 -8.22
CA SER A 240 20.82 -3.62 -6.92
C SER A 240 19.67 -3.01 -6.06
N LEU A 241 19.82 -3.04 -4.75
CA LEU A 241 18.85 -2.41 -3.84
C LEU A 241 18.60 -0.92 -4.11
N PRO A 242 19.63 -0.09 -4.46
CA PRO A 242 19.41 1.28 -4.88
C PRO A 242 18.52 1.39 -6.13
N GLU A 243 18.76 0.58 -7.19
CA GLU A 243 17.96 0.57 -8.41
C GLU A 243 16.50 0.16 -8.12
N ILE A 244 16.31 -0.87 -7.30
CA ILE A 244 14.97 -1.27 -6.83
C ILE A 244 14.30 -0.14 -6.04
N SER A 245 15.06 0.57 -5.18
CA SER A 245 14.56 1.72 -4.43
C SER A 245 14.10 2.83 -5.35
N GLN A 246 14.87 3.12 -6.37
CA GLN A 246 14.58 4.14 -7.38
C GLN A 246 13.33 3.75 -8.19
N LEU A 247 13.29 2.56 -8.78
CA LEU A 247 12.14 2.11 -9.56
C LEU A 247 10.85 2.09 -8.74
N LEU A 248 10.93 1.59 -7.51
CA LEU A 248 9.78 1.55 -6.62
C LEU A 248 9.48 2.90 -5.93
N ARG A 249 10.29 3.91 -6.12
CA ARG A 249 10.09 5.25 -5.53
C ARG A 249 9.93 5.19 -4.01
N HIS A 250 10.89 4.53 -3.34
CA HIS A 250 10.91 4.48 -1.90
C HIS A 250 11.54 5.76 -1.33
N ARG A 251 10.79 6.53 -0.55
CA ARG A 251 11.30 7.74 0.12
C ARG A 251 12.32 7.45 1.23
N ARG A 252 12.36 6.22 1.74
CA ARG A 252 13.24 5.80 2.83
C ARG A 252 13.98 4.53 2.43
N ALA A 253 15.29 4.52 2.48
CA ALA A 253 16.12 3.35 2.20
C ALA A 253 15.72 2.13 3.05
N ALA A 254 15.30 2.33 4.29
CA ALA A 254 14.78 1.28 5.16
C ALA A 254 13.56 0.52 4.61
N THR A 255 12.84 1.10 3.62
CA THR A 255 11.74 0.41 2.95
C THR A 255 12.24 -0.62 1.95
N THR A 256 13.39 -0.35 1.33
CA THR A 256 14.04 -1.28 0.38
C THR A 256 14.88 -2.31 1.11
N ALA A 257 15.46 -1.97 2.26
CA ALA A 257 16.29 -2.87 3.06
C ALA A 257 15.58 -4.17 3.49
N ILE A 258 14.23 -4.23 3.43
CA ILE A 258 13.49 -5.47 3.67
C ILE A 258 13.79 -6.54 2.61
N TYR A 259 14.16 -6.14 1.39
CA TYR A 259 14.48 -7.06 0.29
C TYR A 259 15.90 -7.63 0.41
N ALA A 260 16.82 -6.98 1.12
CA ALA A 260 18.13 -7.54 1.42
C ALA A 260 18.05 -8.92 2.08
N LYS A 261 16.97 -9.19 2.83
CA LYS A 261 16.73 -10.50 3.45
C LYS A 261 16.35 -11.60 2.48
N VAL A 262 15.93 -11.25 1.26
CA VAL A 262 15.56 -12.20 0.20
C VAL A 262 16.78 -12.49 -0.68
N ASP A 263 17.76 -11.60 -0.66
CA ASP A 263 19.01 -11.70 -1.39
C ASP A 263 19.99 -12.66 -0.67
N ARG A 264 19.66 -13.95 -0.73
CA ARG A 264 20.44 -15.00 -0.07
C ARG A 264 21.82 -15.19 -0.70
N ASP A 265 21.96 -14.93 -1.99
CA ASP A 265 23.19 -15.18 -2.71
C ASP A 265 24.21 -14.09 -2.38
N THR A 266 23.82 -12.81 -2.38
CA THR A 266 24.67 -11.73 -1.89
C THR A 266 24.97 -11.89 -0.38
N LEU A 267 24.00 -12.31 0.42
CA LEU A 267 24.25 -12.57 1.85
C LEU A 267 25.23 -13.71 2.09
N ARG A 268 25.23 -14.75 1.26
CA ARG A 268 26.22 -15.83 1.34
C ARG A 268 27.63 -15.38 1.00
N LEU A 269 27.80 -14.45 0.06
CA LEU A 269 29.11 -13.90 -0.32
C LEU A 269 29.77 -13.08 0.81
N ILE A 270 28.97 -12.44 1.68
CA ILE A 270 29.46 -11.63 2.79
C ILE A 270 29.39 -12.37 4.14
N ALA A 271 28.75 -13.55 4.17
CA ALA A 271 28.69 -14.37 5.39
C ALA A 271 30.11 -14.91 5.67
N ARG A 272 30.60 -14.66 6.87
CA ARG A 272 31.83 -15.32 7.34
C ARG A 272 31.56 -16.84 7.44
N PRO A 273 32.53 -17.67 7.03
CA PRO A 273 32.43 -19.11 7.26
C PRO A 273 32.23 -19.34 8.78
N TRP A 274 31.36 -20.28 9.11
CA TRP A 274 31.18 -20.71 10.49
C TRP A 274 32.52 -21.20 11.03
N PRO A 275 32.96 -20.81 12.23
CA PRO A 275 34.19 -21.35 12.79
C PRO A 275 34.06 -22.88 12.90
N GLU A 276 34.83 -23.60 12.12
CA GLU A 276 34.98 -25.05 12.28
C GLU A 276 35.71 -25.27 13.60
N GLY A 277 35.05 -25.81 14.60
CA GLY A 277 35.71 -26.22 15.82
C GLY A 277 35.13 -25.74 17.16
N ALA A 278 33.79 -25.62 17.26
CA ALA A 278 33.12 -25.50 18.55
C ALA A 278 32.08 -26.63 18.72
N LEU A 279 32.58 -27.82 18.89
CA LEU A 279 31.87 -28.96 19.48
C LEU A 279 32.68 -29.45 20.66
#